data_0d114e2a1572fffead2a8da58ac26595
#
_entry.id   0d114e2a1572fffead2a8da58ac26595
#
_cell.length_a   1.000
_cell.length_b   1.000
_cell.length_c   1.000
_cell.angle_alpha   90.00
_cell.angle_beta   90.00
_cell.angle_gamma   90.00
#
_symmetry.space_group_name_H-M   'P 1'
#
loop_
_entity.id
_entity.type
_entity.pdbx_description
1 polymer ?
#
loop_
_entity_poly.entity_id
_entity_poly.type
_entity_poly.pdbx_seq_one_letter_code
_entity_poly.pdbx_strand_id
1 'polypeptide(L)'
;MKRFLAIVAALAVSVSAFADEGMWLLPLLNQMNKKDLKAAGCKLSPEEIYSINKSSLKDAIVQFGGGCTGAMISGQGLVITNHHCGYSSIQSLSTDEHNCLMDGYWAKNT
;
A
#
# COMPACT_ATOMS: atom_id res chain seq x y z
N MET A 1 -29.65 33.45 9.21
CA MET A 1 -29.01 33.29 7.88
C MET A 1 -27.64 32.61 7.94
N LYS A 2 -26.63 33.10 8.68
CA LYS A 2 -25.28 32.47 8.74
C LYS A 2 -25.29 31.00 9.20
N ARG A 3 -26.09 30.65 10.21
CA ARG A 3 -26.21 29.26 10.70
C ARG A 3 -26.87 28.32 9.67
N PHE A 4 -27.85 28.83 8.94
CA PHE A 4 -28.51 28.07 7.87
C PHE A 4 -27.55 27.80 6.70
N LEU A 5 -26.77 28.81 6.28
CA LEU A 5 -25.74 28.67 5.26
C LEU A 5 -24.67 27.63 5.67
N ALA A 6 -24.25 27.66 6.93
CA ALA A 6 -23.27 26.69 7.46
C ALA A 6 -23.78 25.23 7.43
N ILE A 7 -25.08 25.03 7.76
CA ILE A 7 -25.71 23.72 7.69
C ILE A 7 -25.82 23.23 6.24
N VAL A 8 -26.22 24.09 5.33
CA VAL A 8 -26.31 23.76 3.90
C VAL A 8 -24.92 23.44 3.32
N ALA A 9 -23.89 24.20 3.69
CA ALA A 9 -22.51 23.92 3.27
C ALA A 9 -21.99 22.61 3.86
N ALA A 10 -22.28 22.30 5.11
CA ALA A 10 -21.90 21.02 5.74
C ALA A 10 -22.59 19.83 5.08
N LEU A 11 -23.89 19.95 4.76
CA LEU A 11 -24.65 18.94 4.02
C LEU A 11 -24.11 18.75 2.58
N ALA A 12 -23.74 19.83 1.89
CA ALA A 12 -23.17 19.74 0.55
C ALA A 12 -21.81 19.04 0.52
N VAL A 13 -20.97 19.20 1.56
CA VAL A 13 -19.68 18.51 1.69
C VAL A 13 -19.87 17.04 2.02
N SER A 14 -20.87 16.67 2.82
CA SER A 14 -21.12 15.27 3.17
C SER A 14 -21.66 14.42 2.01
N VAL A 15 -22.30 15.01 1.01
CA VAL A 15 -22.82 14.29 -0.17
C VAL A 15 -21.71 13.90 -1.17
N SER A 16 -20.56 14.54 -1.11
CA SER A 16 -19.43 14.25 -2.03
C SER A 16 -18.43 13.21 -1.52
N ALA A 17 -18.63 12.66 -0.33
CA ALA A 17 -17.78 11.63 0.22
C ALA A 17 -18.22 10.23 -0.25
N PHE A 18 -18.13 9.96 -1.55
CA PHE A 18 -18.23 8.59 -2.07
C PHE A 18 -16.90 7.91 -1.81
N ALA A 19 -16.91 6.91 -0.95
CA ALA A 19 -15.82 5.96 -0.81
C ALA A 19 -16.13 4.74 -1.69
N ASP A 20 -15.16 4.31 -2.47
CA ASP A 20 -15.28 3.06 -3.21
C ASP A 20 -15.41 1.89 -2.23
N GLU A 21 -16.15 0.86 -2.63
CA GLU A 21 -16.26 -0.38 -1.85
C GLU A 21 -14.86 -0.99 -1.67
N GLY A 22 -14.58 -1.50 -0.46
CA GLY A 22 -13.26 -2.03 -0.15
C GLY A 22 -12.91 -3.33 -0.88
N MET A 23 -11.82 -3.89 -0.60
CA MET A 23 -11.14 -5.12 -1.03
C MET A 23 -11.80 -5.92 -2.17
N TRP A 24 -11.42 -5.62 -3.39
CA TRP A 24 -11.81 -6.39 -4.57
C TRP A 24 -11.06 -7.73 -4.64
N LEU A 25 -11.73 -8.75 -5.15
CA LEU A 25 -11.14 -10.06 -5.32
C LEU A 25 -10.21 -10.06 -6.54
N LEU A 26 -8.91 -10.05 -6.30
CA LEU A 26 -7.88 -9.96 -7.35
C LEU A 26 -8.07 -10.96 -8.50
N PRO A 27 -8.38 -12.25 -8.27
CA PRO A 27 -8.62 -13.20 -9.36
C PRO A 27 -9.83 -12.86 -10.22
N LEU A 28 -10.76 -12.06 -9.72
CA LEU A 28 -12.01 -11.70 -10.41
C LEU A 28 -12.01 -10.27 -10.97
N LEU A 29 -10.91 -9.52 -10.86
CA LEU A 29 -10.83 -8.14 -11.31
C LEU A 29 -11.29 -7.93 -12.74
N ASN A 30 -10.93 -8.83 -13.65
CA ASN A 30 -11.30 -8.72 -15.06
C ASN A 30 -12.81 -8.90 -15.28
N GLN A 31 -13.48 -9.68 -14.44
CA GLN A 31 -14.90 -9.99 -14.57
C GLN A 31 -15.77 -8.96 -13.85
N MET A 32 -15.38 -8.54 -12.65
CA MET A 32 -16.21 -7.75 -11.75
C MET A 32 -15.88 -6.26 -11.76
N ASN A 33 -14.60 -5.91 -11.69
CA ASN A 33 -14.16 -4.54 -11.36
C ASN A 33 -13.37 -3.82 -12.46
N LYS A 34 -13.28 -4.39 -13.66
CA LYS A 34 -12.54 -3.76 -14.78
C LYS A 34 -13.03 -2.35 -15.12
N LYS A 35 -14.33 -2.14 -15.08
CA LYS A 35 -14.94 -0.83 -15.39
C LYS A 35 -14.64 0.18 -14.28
N ASP A 36 -14.71 -0.26 -13.03
CA ASP A 36 -14.49 0.58 -11.84
C ASP A 36 -13.04 1.01 -11.75
N LEU A 37 -12.10 0.08 -11.98
CA LEU A 37 -10.66 0.39 -12.11
C LEU A 37 -10.40 1.49 -13.14
N LYS A 38 -11.00 1.36 -14.32
CA LYS A 38 -10.84 2.35 -15.37
C LYS A 38 -11.48 3.69 -15.01
N ALA A 39 -12.66 3.68 -14.37
CA ALA A 39 -13.34 4.88 -13.90
C ALA A 39 -12.53 5.60 -12.81
N ALA A 40 -11.86 4.84 -11.93
CA ALA A 40 -10.93 5.35 -10.93
C ALA A 40 -9.60 5.85 -11.51
N GLY A 41 -9.40 5.79 -12.83
CA GLY A 41 -8.19 6.28 -13.51
C GLY A 41 -7.03 5.29 -13.51
N CYS A 42 -7.22 4.03 -13.13
CA CYS A 42 -6.20 3.00 -13.20
C CYS A 42 -5.84 2.73 -14.67
N LYS A 43 -4.55 2.82 -14.99
CA LYS A 43 -4.01 2.58 -16.34
C LYS A 43 -3.57 1.14 -16.55
N LEU A 44 -3.47 0.35 -15.48
CA LEU A 44 -3.10 -1.05 -15.55
C LEU A 44 -4.32 -1.90 -15.94
N SER A 45 -4.09 -2.90 -16.76
CA SER A 45 -5.09 -3.95 -17.02
C SER A 45 -5.23 -4.88 -15.80
N PRO A 46 -6.35 -5.58 -15.65
CA PRO A 46 -6.50 -6.59 -14.59
C PRO A 46 -5.40 -7.66 -14.62
N GLU A 47 -4.92 -8.06 -15.80
CA GLU A 47 -3.83 -9.03 -15.97
C GLU A 47 -2.47 -8.48 -15.51
N GLU A 48 -2.21 -7.18 -15.70
CA GLU A 48 -0.99 -6.53 -15.19
C GLU A 48 -1.01 -6.39 -13.66
N ILE A 49 -2.20 -6.31 -13.05
CA ILE A 49 -2.36 -6.28 -11.60
C ILE A 49 -2.23 -7.70 -11.02
N TYR A 50 -2.95 -8.65 -11.61
CA TYR A 50 -3.00 -10.02 -11.14
C TYR A 50 -3.08 -11.01 -12.32
N SER A 51 -2.06 -11.84 -12.48
CA SER A 51 -2.03 -12.95 -13.41
C SER A 51 -1.49 -14.21 -12.74
N ILE A 52 -2.13 -15.36 -12.98
CA ILE A 52 -1.64 -16.66 -12.51
C ILE A 52 -0.49 -17.15 -13.38
N ASN A 53 -0.56 -16.89 -14.69
CA ASN A 53 0.33 -17.49 -15.67
C ASN A 53 1.45 -16.57 -16.17
N LYS A 54 1.41 -15.28 -15.81
CA LYS A 54 2.38 -14.27 -16.24
C LYS A 54 2.80 -13.41 -15.05
N SER A 55 3.98 -12.80 -15.18
CA SER A 55 4.41 -11.76 -14.22
C SER A 55 3.39 -10.62 -14.19
N SER A 56 3.09 -10.18 -12.99
CA SER A 56 2.12 -9.11 -12.72
C SER A 56 2.49 -8.39 -11.41
N LEU A 57 1.80 -7.31 -11.09
CA LEU A 57 2.04 -6.54 -9.87
C LEU A 57 1.97 -7.39 -8.59
N LYS A 58 1.18 -8.48 -8.58
CA LYS A 58 1.11 -9.41 -7.43
C LYS A 58 2.48 -9.98 -7.04
N ASP A 59 3.39 -10.15 -8.00
CA ASP A 59 4.70 -10.77 -7.77
C ASP A 59 5.67 -9.83 -7.04
N ALA A 60 5.37 -8.54 -7.01
CA ALA A 60 6.10 -7.57 -6.21
C ALA A 60 5.72 -7.64 -4.71
N ILE A 61 4.60 -8.27 -4.38
CA ILE A 61 4.14 -8.40 -2.99
C ILE A 61 4.65 -9.72 -2.42
N VAL A 62 5.42 -9.64 -1.35
CA VAL A 62 6.12 -10.78 -0.77
C VAL A 62 5.76 -10.98 0.70
N GLN A 63 5.84 -12.21 1.16
CA GLN A 63 5.82 -12.50 2.58
C GLN A 63 7.18 -12.09 3.18
N PHE A 64 7.14 -11.23 4.19
CA PHE A 64 8.33 -10.74 4.88
C PHE A 64 8.37 -11.30 6.30
N GLY A 65 9.49 -11.93 6.65
CA GLY A 65 9.64 -12.58 7.96
C GLY A 65 8.55 -13.60 8.24
N GLY A 66 8.12 -13.70 9.48
CA GLY A 66 7.20 -14.74 9.97
C GLY A 66 5.70 -14.45 9.78
N GLY A 67 5.30 -13.49 8.94
CA GLY A 67 3.87 -13.20 8.74
C GLY A 67 3.56 -11.77 8.33
N CYS A 68 4.56 -10.97 8.07
CA CYS A 68 4.39 -9.63 7.53
C CYS A 68 4.31 -9.63 6.00
N THR A 69 3.86 -8.53 5.44
CA THR A 69 3.88 -8.27 4.01
C THR A 69 4.95 -7.24 3.69
N GLY A 70 5.70 -7.46 2.63
CA GLY A 70 6.61 -6.50 2.02
C GLY A 70 6.27 -6.27 0.56
N ALA A 71 6.77 -5.18 0.00
CA ALA A 71 6.67 -4.90 -1.43
C ALA A 71 8.06 -4.64 -2.01
N MET A 72 8.40 -5.39 -3.06
CA MET A 72 9.60 -5.18 -3.85
C MET A 72 9.40 -3.97 -4.75
N ILE A 73 10.22 -2.93 -4.59
CA ILE A 73 10.05 -1.66 -5.31
C ILE A 73 11.22 -1.31 -6.22
N SER A 74 12.23 -2.18 -6.32
CA SER A 74 13.32 -2.02 -7.29
C SER A 74 13.82 -3.34 -7.84
N GLY A 75 14.44 -3.30 -9.00
CA GLY A 75 15.13 -4.44 -9.60
C GLY A 75 16.41 -4.87 -8.85
N GLN A 76 16.87 -4.09 -7.89
CA GLN A 76 18.05 -4.37 -7.05
C GLN A 76 17.68 -4.94 -5.68
N GLY A 77 16.39 -5.30 -5.46
CA GLY A 77 15.95 -5.94 -4.24
C GLY A 77 15.55 -4.98 -3.10
N LEU A 78 15.28 -3.69 -3.40
CA LEU A 78 14.75 -2.79 -2.37
C LEU A 78 13.33 -3.20 -2.01
N VAL A 79 13.12 -3.49 -0.73
CA VAL A 79 11.82 -3.89 -0.17
C VAL A 79 11.35 -2.82 0.80
N ILE A 80 10.08 -2.47 0.73
CA ILE A 80 9.40 -1.69 1.76
C ILE A 80 8.47 -2.60 2.57
N THR A 81 8.42 -2.36 3.87
CA THR A 81 7.54 -3.09 4.79
C THR A 81 7.22 -2.19 5.99
N ASN A 82 6.43 -2.68 6.94
CA ASN A 82 6.12 -1.95 8.16
C ASN A 82 7.29 -2.01 9.16
N HIS A 83 7.48 -0.94 9.93
CA HIS A 83 8.54 -0.85 10.94
C HIS A 83 8.50 -2.02 11.92
N HIS A 84 7.33 -2.39 12.44
CA HIS A 84 7.19 -3.49 13.39
C HIS A 84 7.64 -4.85 12.82
N CYS A 85 7.60 -5.03 11.50
CA CYS A 85 8.04 -6.27 10.85
C CYS A 85 9.57 -6.41 10.84
N GLY A 86 10.29 -5.29 10.85
CA GLY A 86 11.75 -5.25 10.91
C GLY A 86 12.31 -4.96 12.30
N TYR A 87 11.45 -4.73 13.30
CA TYR A 87 11.84 -4.21 14.60
C TYR A 87 12.98 -5.00 15.27
N SER A 88 12.84 -6.30 15.40
CA SER A 88 13.86 -7.16 16.02
C SER A 88 15.18 -7.17 15.23
N SER A 89 15.13 -7.12 13.91
CA SER A 89 16.32 -7.03 13.07
C SER A 89 17.03 -5.69 13.26
N ILE A 90 16.28 -4.59 13.31
CA ILE A 90 16.84 -3.25 13.57
C ILE A 90 17.42 -3.20 14.97
N GLN A 91 16.73 -3.77 15.97
CA GLN A 91 17.24 -3.85 17.34
C GLN A 91 18.54 -4.63 17.42
N SER A 92 18.68 -5.74 16.72
CA SER A 92 19.90 -6.57 16.71
C SER A 92 21.12 -5.87 16.09
N LEU A 93 20.88 -4.82 15.28
CA LEU A 93 21.93 -3.97 14.71
C LEU A 93 22.34 -2.82 15.65
N SER A 94 21.56 -2.58 16.71
CA SER A 94 21.85 -1.53 17.68
C SER A 94 23.00 -1.95 18.60
N THR A 95 23.80 -0.96 18.99
CA THR A 95 24.87 -1.09 19.98
C THR A 95 24.62 -0.11 21.14
N ASP A 96 25.39 -0.20 22.21
CA ASP A 96 25.30 0.74 23.35
C ASP A 96 25.59 2.19 22.92
N GLU A 97 26.38 2.37 21.84
CA GLU A 97 26.77 3.67 21.33
C GLU A 97 25.83 4.20 20.24
N HIS A 98 25.08 3.30 19.57
CA HIS A 98 24.18 3.66 18.46
C HIS A 98 22.88 2.89 18.50
N ASN A 99 21.80 3.62 18.76
CA ASN A 99 20.45 3.05 18.83
C ASN A 99 19.75 3.16 17.47
N CYS A 100 19.85 2.11 16.65
CA CYS A 100 19.26 2.09 15.31
C CYS A 100 17.73 2.20 15.30
N LEU A 101 17.04 1.87 16.40
CA LEU A 101 15.59 2.04 16.50
C LEU A 101 15.18 3.51 16.63
N MET A 102 16.00 4.32 17.30
CA MET A 102 15.74 5.75 17.52
C MET A 102 16.33 6.61 16.41
N ASP A 103 17.57 6.30 16.00
CA ASP A 103 18.36 7.11 15.09
C ASP A 103 18.22 6.70 13.62
N GLY A 104 17.64 5.52 13.38
CA GLY A 104 17.61 4.89 12.07
C GLY A 104 18.94 4.23 11.69
N TYR A 105 18.91 3.48 10.61
CA TYR A 105 20.09 2.85 10.01
C TYR A 105 20.08 3.04 8.50
N TRP A 106 21.18 3.58 7.98
CA TRP A 106 21.38 3.76 6.55
C TRP A 106 22.53 2.89 6.08
N ALA A 107 22.22 1.84 5.32
CA ALA A 107 23.23 1.04 4.64
C ALA A 107 23.98 1.91 3.62
N LYS A 108 25.31 1.87 3.65
CA LYS A 108 26.16 2.63 2.71
C LYS A 108 26.45 1.87 1.42
N ASN A 109 26.24 0.56 1.46
CA ASN A 109 26.47 -0.37 0.34
C ASN A 109 25.32 -1.37 0.25
N THR A 110 25.13 -1.94 -0.92
CA THR A 110 24.26 -3.11 -1.16
C THR A 110 25.04 -4.38 -0.84
#